data_fb944d486aa70210faff76b72fab4f52
#
_entry.id   fb944d486aa70210faff76b72fab4f52
#
_cell.length_a   1.000
_cell.length_b   1.000
_cell.length_c   1.000
_cell.angle_alpha   90.00
_cell.angle_beta   90.00
_cell.angle_gamma   90.00
#
_symmetry.space_group_name_H-M   'P 1'
#
loop_
_entity.id
_entity.type
_entity.pdbx_description
1 polymer ?
#
loop_
_entity_poly.entity_id
_entity_poly.type
_entity_poly.pdbx_seq_one_letter_code
_entity_poly.pdbx_strand_id
1 'polypeptide(L)'
;MITVTPVATPLLESYVARDVALTADLDFTGAWADALSTAQANIDTLQTAAQDANTALSEALNNADPSNLDLAELGAALTFLAGDQKTFINPLAAWTLNGAGPDADITVDATHALLFPILTNQAGDLAPDLFPTIPEPIPEIVNFLASPLSGVLIGALGPSIAPLVALFNSVETIIGNLGGEDPDSMAAIQELINIPANMFNGWLNGATLNLDFLIPTISEAGLLPEGADITSLSFAFGGMTTPGIVGADPSDLSTFGDVIPGGGSILNSLGITLSITDPLELELPFLPQGVGLTGALIGLEQVFAEFFSGNLDFDGPPPEVVPDPGAATDFDFAGLWAGLFGA
;
A
#
# COMPACT_ATOMS: atom_id res chain seq x y z
N MET A 1 -56.36 -42.33 -40.13
CA MET A 1 -55.01 -41.79 -40.31
C MET A 1 -54.87 -40.56 -39.42
N ILE A 2 -54.20 -40.70 -38.30
CA ILE A 2 -53.96 -39.60 -37.32
C ILE A 2 -52.58 -39.06 -37.71
N THR A 3 -52.53 -37.87 -38.25
CA THR A 3 -51.27 -37.15 -38.49
C THR A 3 -50.83 -36.49 -37.17
N VAL A 4 -49.75 -37.05 -36.58
CA VAL A 4 -49.06 -36.45 -35.44
C VAL A 4 -48.12 -35.37 -35.99
N THR A 5 -48.46 -34.11 -35.74
CA THR A 5 -47.57 -32.99 -36.04
C THR A 5 -46.53 -32.87 -34.88
N PRO A 6 -45.24 -32.85 -35.20
CA PRO A 6 -44.23 -32.68 -34.13
C PRO A 6 -44.19 -31.22 -33.67
N VAL A 7 -44.61 -30.99 -32.43
CA VAL A 7 -44.61 -29.64 -31.78
C VAL A 7 -43.30 -29.36 -31.01
N ALA A 8 -42.21 -30.03 -31.38
CA ALA A 8 -40.97 -29.98 -30.54
C ALA A 8 -39.82 -29.12 -31.09
N THR A 9 -39.95 -28.52 -32.28
CA THR A 9 -38.80 -27.85 -32.93
C THR A 9 -38.57 -26.37 -32.48
N PRO A 10 -39.56 -25.52 -32.10
CA PRO A 10 -39.23 -24.14 -31.77
C PRO A 10 -38.60 -23.95 -30.39
N LEU A 11 -38.83 -24.87 -29.44
CA LEU A 11 -38.25 -24.73 -28.11
C LEU A 11 -36.75 -25.08 -28.04
N LEU A 12 -36.32 -26.07 -28.80
CA LEU A 12 -34.92 -26.45 -28.87
C LEU A 12 -34.04 -25.41 -29.58
N GLU A 13 -34.55 -24.82 -30.67
CA GLU A 13 -33.85 -23.74 -31.38
C GLU A 13 -33.75 -22.46 -30.54
N SER A 14 -34.75 -22.14 -29.73
CA SER A 14 -34.69 -20.97 -28.82
C SER A 14 -33.73 -21.19 -27.63
N TYR A 15 -33.61 -22.41 -27.14
CA TYR A 15 -32.60 -22.73 -26.09
C TYR A 15 -31.19 -22.70 -26.63
N VAL A 16 -30.94 -23.32 -27.78
CA VAL A 16 -29.60 -23.33 -28.41
C VAL A 16 -29.18 -21.91 -28.84
N ALA A 17 -30.10 -21.12 -29.40
CA ALA A 17 -29.82 -19.73 -29.78
C ALA A 17 -29.53 -18.84 -28.57
N ARG A 18 -30.20 -19.10 -27.44
CA ARG A 18 -29.99 -18.36 -26.19
C ARG A 18 -28.67 -18.74 -25.52
N ASP A 19 -28.32 -20.03 -25.50
CA ASP A 19 -27.04 -20.51 -25.00
C ASP A 19 -25.85 -20.01 -25.83
N VAL A 20 -26.01 -19.93 -27.16
CA VAL A 20 -24.98 -19.37 -28.06
C VAL A 20 -24.83 -17.85 -27.89
N ALA A 21 -25.94 -17.12 -27.67
CA ALA A 21 -25.87 -15.70 -27.39
C ALA A 21 -25.22 -15.40 -26.02
N LEU A 22 -25.55 -16.17 -24.99
CA LEU A 22 -24.93 -16.09 -23.66
C LEU A 22 -23.42 -16.32 -23.68
N THR A 23 -22.94 -17.24 -24.49
CA THR A 23 -21.49 -17.54 -24.62
C THR A 23 -20.75 -16.58 -25.55
N ALA A 24 -21.44 -15.87 -26.45
CA ALA A 24 -20.82 -14.91 -27.37
C ALA A 24 -20.42 -13.59 -26.69
N ASP A 25 -21.07 -13.23 -25.60
CA ASP A 25 -20.82 -12.00 -24.82
C ASP A 25 -19.86 -12.21 -23.64
N LEU A 26 -19.42 -13.46 -23.37
CA LEU A 26 -18.52 -13.78 -22.26
C LEU A 26 -17.05 -13.74 -22.70
N ASP A 27 -16.23 -13.01 -21.94
CA ASP A 27 -14.78 -12.96 -22.15
C ASP A 27 -14.07 -13.99 -21.26
N PHE A 28 -13.43 -14.98 -21.89
CA PHE A 28 -12.67 -16.03 -21.23
C PHE A 28 -11.18 -15.73 -21.10
N THR A 29 -10.70 -14.63 -21.70
CA THR A 29 -9.27 -14.37 -21.86
C THR A 29 -8.82 -13.00 -21.31
N GLY A 30 -9.72 -12.04 -21.22
CA GLY A 30 -9.38 -10.66 -20.81
C GLY A 30 -8.72 -10.60 -19.45
N ALA A 31 -9.32 -11.21 -18.42
CA ALA A 31 -8.77 -11.21 -17.07
C ALA A 31 -7.37 -11.87 -16.98
N TRP A 32 -7.10 -12.89 -17.78
CA TRP A 32 -5.75 -13.51 -17.87
C TRP A 32 -4.76 -12.58 -18.57
N ALA A 33 -5.16 -11.92 -19.65
CA ALA A 33 -4.32 -10.99 -20.37
C ALA A 33 -3.94 -9.80 -19.49
N ASP A 34 -4.89 -9.26 -18.75
CA ASP A 34 -4.68 -8.16 -17.81
C ASP A 34 -3.71 -8.55 -16.69
N ALA A 35 -3.91 -9.73 -16.08
CA ALA A 35 -3.02 -10.25 -15.05
C ALA A 35 -1.58 -10.38 -15.53
N LEU A 36 -1.37 -10.93 -16.73
CA LEU A 36 -0.04 -11.12 -17.32
C LEU A 36 0.59 -9.78 -17.75
N SER A 37 -0.20 -8.85 -18.29
CA SER A 37 0.27 -7.52 -18.68
C SER A 37 0.77 -6.73 -17.48
N THR A 38 0.01 -6.74 -16.39
CA THR A 38 0.40 -6.10 -15.12
C THR A 38 1.66 -6.76 -14.55
N ALA A 39 1.73 -8.09 -14.53
CA ALA A 39 2.91 -8.80 -14.04
C ALA A 39 4.15 -8.46 -14.88
N GLN A 40 4.03 -8.35 -16.21
CA GLN A 40 5.15 -7.96 -17.06
C GLN A 40 5.63 -6.54 -16.74
N ALA A 41 4.74 -5.57 -16.60
CA ALA A 41 5.09 -4.20 -16.22
C ALA A 41 5.80 -4.16 -14.85
N ASN A 42 5.29 -4.91 -13.88
CA ASN A 42 5.90 -5.04 -12.56
C ASN A 42 7.30 -5.67 -12.63
N ILE A 43 7.50 -6.71 -13.46
CA ILE A 43 8.81 -7.36 -13.65
C ILE A 43 9.81 -6.37 -14.26
N ASP A 44 9.41 -5.61 -15.27
CA ASP A 44 10.28 -4.62 -15.91
C ASP A 44 10.70 -3.53 -14.89
N THR A 45 9.77 -3.10 -14.04
CA THR A 45 10.03 -2.17 -12.93
C THR A 45 11.00 -2.77 -11.91
N LEU A 46 10.76 -4.01 -11.47
CA LEU A 46 11.63 -4.70 -10.51
C LEU A 46 13.04 -4.95 -11.05
N GLN A 47 13.19 -5.23 -12.34
CA GLN A 47 14.50 -5.42 -12.96
C GLN A 47 15.33 -4.12 -12.92
N THR A 48 14.72 -2.98 -13.19
CA THR A 48 15.39 -1.68 -13.10
C THR A 48 15.77 -1.38 -11.66
N ALA A 49 14.82 -1.49 -10.73
CA ALA A 49 15.06 -1.22 -9.32
C ALA A 49 16.16 -2.12 -8.73
N ALA A 50 16.19 -3.41 -9.09
CA ALA A 50 17.23 -4.33 -8.64
C ALA A 50 18.62 -3.99 -9.20
N GLN A 51 18.70 -3.49 -10.44
CA GLN A 51 19.98 -3.03 -11.01
C GLN A 51 20.50 -1.79 -10.28
N ASP A 52 19.63 -0.85 -9.98
CA ASP A 52 19.98 0.39 -9.29
C ASP A 52 20.40 0.09 -7.83
N ALA A 53 19.63 -0.71 -7.09
CA ALA A 53 19.96 -1.12 -5.73
C ALA A 53 21.29 -1.90 -5.66
N ASN A 54 21.51 -2.85 -6.57
CA ASN A 54 22.76 -3.62 -6.63
C ASN A 54 23.98 -2.72 -6.95
N THR A 55 23.79 -1.74 -7.82
CA THR A 55 24.85 -0.75 -8.12
C THR A 55 25.18 0.07 -6.89
N ALA A 56 24.18 0.63 -6.22
CA ALA A 56 24.35 1.41 -4.99
C ALA A 56 25.03 0.58 -3.88
N LEU A 57 24.56 -0.66 -3.65
CA LEU A 57 25.16 -1.54 -2.65
C LEU A 57 26.63 -1.89 -2.99
N SER A 58 26.92 -2.16 -4.27
CA SER A 58 28.29 -2.47 -4.70
C SER A 58 29.22 -1.28 -4.51
N GLU A 59 28.79 -0.06 -4.80
CA GLU A 59 29.55 1.16 -4.58
C GLU A 59 29.75 1.42 -3.09
N ALA A 60 28.71 1.26 -2.28
CA ALA A 60 28.78 1.38 -0.82
C ALA A 60 29.78 0.40 -0.21
N LEU A 61 29.71 -0.89 -0.57
CA LEU A 61 30.63 -1.91 -0.08
C LEU A 61 32.10 -1.66 -0.47
N ASN A 62 32.34 -1.12 -1.67
CA ASN A 62 33.70 -0.79 -2.14
C ASN A 62 34.32 0.39 -1.37
N ASN A 63 33.49 1.28 -0.84
CA ASN A 63 33.91 2.48 -0.11
C ASN A 63 33.75 2.34 1.42
N ALA A 64 33.11 1.29 1.90
CA ALA A 64 32.84 1.09 3.31
C ALA A 64 34.12 1.02 4.15
N ASP A 65 34.13 1.71 5.30
CA ASP A 65 35.14 1.56 6.33
C ASP A 65 34.61 0.61 7.42
N PRO A 66 35.16 -0.62 7.52
CA PRO A 66 34.69 -1.60 8.51
C PRO A 66 34.81 -1.13 9.97
N SER A 67 35.61 -0.11 10.24
CA SER A 67 35.78 0.42 11.62
C SER A 67 34.60 1.28 12.07
N ASN A 68 33.75 1.76 11.12
CA ASN A 68 32.64 2.64 11.37
C ASN A 68 31.28 1.92 11.30
N LEU A 69 31.28 0.60 11.05
CA LEU A 69 30.02 -0.16 10.93
C LEU A 69 29.50 -0.56 12.32
N ASP A 70 28.31 -0.07 12.67
CA ASP A 70 27.57 -0.46 13.87
C ASP A 70 26.40 -1.38 13.51
N LEU A 71 26.53 -2.68 13.86
CA LEU A 71 25.47 -3.67 13.63
C LEU A 71 24.22 -3.43 14.49
N ALA A 72 24.34 -2.71 15.62
CA ALA A 72 23.17 -2.35 16.41
C ALA A 72 22.34 -1.28 15.70
N GLU A 73 23.00 -0.33 15.06
CA GLU A 73 22.37 0.67 14.21
C GLU A 73 21.63 0.01 13.02
N LEU A 74 22.28 -0.92 12.33
CA LEU A 74 21.61 -1.71 11.28
C LEU A 74 20.38 -2.44 11.81
N GLY A 75 20.48 -3.06 12.98
CA GLY A 75 19.35 -3.73 13.61
C GLY A 75 18.20 -2.77 13.92
N ALA A 76 18.52 -1.57 14.41
CA ALA A 76 17.56 -0.50 14.65
C ALA A 76 16.90 -0.04 13.35
N ALA A 77 17.67 0.18 12.29
CA ALA A 77 17.19 0.58 10.97
C ALA A 77 16.23 -0.45 10.34
N LEU A 78 16.53 -1.72 10.52
CA LEU A 78 15.71 -2.78 9.93
C LEU A 78 14.39 -3.01 10.67
N THR A 79 14.31 -2.73 11.97
CA THR A 79 13.18 -3.12 12.81
C THR A 79 12.40 -1.96 13.42
N PHE A 80 13.02 -0.77 13.51
CA PHE A 80 12.51 0.40 14.24
C PHE A 80 12.19 0.12 15.72
N LEU A 81 12.76 -0.93 16.31
CA LEU A 81 12.53 -1.33 17.71
C LEU A 81 13.65 -0.90 18.67
N ALA A 82 14.78 -0.47 18.15
CA ALA A 82 15.92 -0.05 18.95
C ALA A 82 16.47 1.30 18.47
N GLY A 83 17.09 2.05 19.39
CA GLY A 83 17.61 3.39 19.13
C GLY A 83 16.70 4.49 19.69
N ASP A 84 17.22 5.71 19.74
CA ASP A 84 16.48 6.88 20.23
C ASP A 84 15.60 7.45 19.08
N GLN A 85 14.58 6.69 18.71
CA GLN A 85 13.66 6.98 17.60
C GLN A 85 12.68 8.13 17.91
N LYS A 86 12.92 8.89 18.96
CA LYS A 86 12.12 10.01 19.41
C LYS A 86 12.30 11.29 18.60
N THR A 87 13.07 11.25 17.53
CA THR A 87 13.15 12.39 16.61
C THR A 87 11.87 12.45 15.79
N PHE A 88 11.33 13.65 15.66
CA PHE A 88 10.04 13.98 15.05
C PHE A 88 9.77 13.35 13.69
N ILE A 89 10.79 13.06 12.91
CA ILE A 89 10.72 12.22 11.70
C ILE A 89 11.98 11.37 11.66
N ASN A 90 11.83 10.06 11.83
CA ASN A 90 12.87 9.13 11.48
C ASN A 90 13.04 9.17 9.94
N PRO A 91 14.20 9.61 9.38
CA PRO A 91 14.35 9.72 7.94
C PRO A 91 14.10 8.40 7.21
N LEU A 92 14.51 7.29 7.79
CA LEU A 92 14.27 5.97 7.22
C LEU A 92 12.80 5.55 7.28
N ALA A 93 12.05 5.95 8.32
CA ALA A 93 10.61 5.73 8.38
C ALA A 93 9.90 6.61 7.33
N ALA A 94 10.29 7.86 7.19
CA ALA A 94 9.77 8.73 6.13
C ALA A 94 10.04 8.14 4.75
N TRP A 95 11.26 7.67 4.49
CA TRP A 95 11.61 6.99 3.24
C TRP A 95 10.78 5.71 3.01
N THR A 96 10.69 4.82 4.01
CA THR A 96 9.94 3.56 3.90
C THR A 96 8.45 3.80 3.63
N LEU A 97 7.88 4.87 4.21
CA LEU A 97 6.45 5.15 4.22
C LEU A 97 6.02 6.22 3.19
N ASN A 98 6.97 6.85 2.50
CA ASN A 98 6.69 7.96 1.59
C ASN A 98 6.07 7.52 0.26
N GLY A 99 5.98 6.23 -0.02
CA GLY A 99 5.39 5.73 -1.25
C GLY A 99 3.92 6.16 -1.37
N ALA A 100 3.66 7.19 -2.15
CA ALA A 100 2.35 7.40 -2.75
C ALA A 100 2.37 6.65 -4.09
N GLY A 101 1.35 5.85 -4.41
CA GLY A 101 1.33 5.07 -5.65
C GLY A 101 1.58 5.93 -6.89
N PRO A 102 1.97 5.33 -8.03
CA PRO A 102 2.36 6.08 -9.23
C PRO A 102 1.24 6.97 -9.81
N ASP A 103 0.01 6.73 -9.41
CA ASP A 103 -1.15 7.53 -9.80
C ASP A 103 -1.62 8.48 -8.68
N ALA A 104 -0.88 8.55 -7.56
CA ALA A 104 -1.26 9.39 -6.44
C ALA A 104 -1.02 10.87 -6.77
N ASP A 105 -2.05 11.67 -6.60
CA ASP A 105 -1.93 13.12 -6.56
C ASP A 105 -1.55 13.50 -5.13
N ILE A 106 -0.27 13.76 -4.89
CA ILE A 106 0.28 14.14 -3.57
C ILE A 106 -0.38 15.41 -2.98
N THR A 107 -1.17 16.13 -3.76
CA THR A 107 -2.01 17.23 -3.26
C THR A 107 -3.31 16.75 -2.63
N VAL A 108 -3.69 15.49 -2.86
CA VAL A 108 -4.95 14.87 -2.41
C VAL A 108 -4.69 13.60 -1.62
N ASP A 109 -3.67 12.80 -2.01
CA ASP A 109 -3.38 11.50 -1.43
C ASP A 109 -2.29 11.64 -0.35
N ALA A 110 -2.66 11.39 0.90
CA ALA A 110 -1.72 11.44 2.01
C ALA A 110 -0.79 10.21 2.01
N THR A 111 0.47 10.41 2.36
CA THR A 111 1.43 9.31 2.51
C THR A 111 1.39 8.72 3.92
N HIS A 112 1.75 7.44 4.07
CA HIS A 112 1.82 6.80 5.39
C HIS A 112 2.88 7.45 6.31
N ALA A 113 3.82 8.21 5.75
CA ALA A 113 4.76 9.04 6.52
C ALA A 113 4.05 10.11 7.36
N LEU A 114 2.85 10.56 6.98
CA LEU A 114 2.02 11.46 7.79
C LEU A 114 1.25 10.72 8.88
N LEU A 115 0.83 9.48 8.61
CA LEU A 115 0.08 8.67 9.57
C LEU A 115 0.99 8.15 10.70
N PHE A 116 2.24 7.84 10.40
CA PHE A 116 3.19 7.23 11.33
C PHE A 116 3.41 8.05 12.62
N PRO A 117 3.74 9.37 12.58
CA PRO A 117 3.95 10.16 13.78
C PRO A 117 2.67 10.31 14.63
N ILE A 118 1.48 10.22 14.02
CA ILE A 118 0.22 10.21 14.77
C ILE A 118 0.10 8.92 15.58
N LEU A 119 0.29 7.78 14.94
CA LEU A 119 0.14 6.46 15.57
C LEU A 119 1.25 6.12 16.56
N THR A 120 2.40 6.81 16.48
CA THR A 120 3.55 6.63 17.39
C THR A 120 3.65 7.70 18.48
N ASN A 121 2.61 8.51 18.70
CA ASN A 121 2.56 9.61 19.65
C ASN A 121 3.53 10.78 19.38
N GLN A 122 4.30 10.74 18.29
CA GLN A 122 5.25 11.82 17.97
C GLN A 122 4.54 13.13 17.62
N ALA A 123 3.37 13.05 16.97
CA ALA A 123 2.56 14.22 16.68
C ALA A 123 1.94 14.83 17.97
N GLY A 124 1.61 13.99 18.96
CA GLY A 124 1.10 14.42 20.26
C GLY A 124 2.13 15.22 21.07
N ASP A 125 3.43 14.96 20.89
CA ASP A 125 4.48 15.75 21.54
C ASP A 125 4.53 17.20 21.03
N LEU A 126 4.10 17.43 19.78
CA LEU A 126 4.06 18.77 19.16
C LEU A 126 2.74 19.49 19.42
N ALA A 127 1.63 18.75 19.38
CA ALA A 127 0.29 19.30 19.51
C ALA A 127 -0.58 18.39 20.40
N PRO A 128 -0.32 18.37 21.73
CA PRO A 128 -0.96 17.42 22.65
C PRO A 128 -2.47 17.65 22.80
N ASP A 129 -2.96 18.85 22.45
CA ASP A 129 -4.39 19.16 22.49
C ASP A 129 -5.15 18.67 21.23
N LEU A 130 -4.41 18.31 20.16
CA LEU A 130 -4.99 17.88 18.87
C LEU A 130 -4.99 16.37 18.69
N PHE A 131 -4.02 15.66 19.28
CA PHE A 131 -3.88 14.22 19.11
C PHE A 131 -4.06 13.49 20.42
N PRO A 132 -4.96 12.49 20.48
CA PRO A 132 -5.09 11.64 21.64
C PRO A 132 -3.81 10.81 21.81
N THR A 133 -3.45 10.53 23.06
CA THR A 133 -2.35 9.61 23.34
C THR A 133 -2.77 8.18 22.98
N ILE A 134 -2.06 7.59 22.05
CA ILE A 134 -2.23 6.18 21.67
C ILE A 134 -1.63 5.30 22.77
N PRO A 135 -2.42 4.36 23.35
CA PRO A 135 -1.95 3.54 24.47
C PRO A 135 -0.89 2.53 24.06
N GLU A 136 0.05 2.28 24.98
CA GLU A 136 1.00 1.17 24.83
C GLU A 136 0.26 -0.19 24.80
N PRO A 137 0.72 -1.19 24.03
CA PRO A 137 1.95 -1.21 23.21
C PRO A 137 1.75 -0.82 21.73
N ILE A 138 0.68 -0.11 21.37
CA ILE A 138 0.35 0.20 19.96
C ILE A 138 1.48 0.96 19.27
N PRO A 139 2.08 2.02 19.83
CA PRO A 139 3.18 2.74 19.19
C PRO A 139 4.39 1.85 18.84
N GLU A 140 4.76 0.94 19.76
CA GLU A 140 5.87 -0.02 19.52
C GLU A 140 5.54 -0.98 18.37
N ILE A 141 4.29 -1.46 18.31
CA ILE A 141 3.83 -2.33 17.22
C ILE A 141 3.87 -1.56 15.90
N VAL A 142 3.39 -0.31 15.86
CA VAL A 142 3.39 0.54 14.67
C VAL A 142 4.82 0.83 14.20
N ASN A 143 5.77 1.06 15.10
CA ASN A 143 7.18 1.19 14.75
C ASN A 143 7.68 -0.03 13.95
N PHE A 144 7.42 -1.23 14.44
CA PHE A 144 7.79 -2.44 13.71
C PHE A 144 7.03 -2.57 12.38
N LEU A 145 5.73 -2.29 12.36
CA LEU A 145 4.91 -2.37 11.15
C LEU A 145 5.36 -1.39 10.06
N ALA A 146 6.00 -0.28 10.44
CA ALA A 146 6.57 0.71 9.53
C ALA A 146 7.96 0.35 9.01
N SER A 147 8.61 -0.68 9.56
CA SER A 147 10.00 -1.01 9.29
C SER A 147 10.21 -1.76 7.97
N PRO A 148 11.40 -1.67 7.35
CA PRO A 148 11.74 -2.44 6.15
C PRO A 148 11.62 -3.96 6.35
N LEU A 149 11.95 -4.49 7.52
CA LEU A 149 11.84 -5.92 7.81
C LEU A 149 10.39 -6.39 7.81
N SER A 150 9.46 -5.55 8.28
CA SER A 150 8.03 -5.85 8.20
C SER A 150 7.57 -5.98 6.74
N GLY A 151 8.14 -5.18 5.83
CA GLY A 151 7.92 -5.29 4.39
C GLY A 151 8.33 -6.65 3.83
N VAL A 152 9.49 -7.18 4.27
CA VAL A 152 9.91 -8.53 3.88
C VAL A 152 8.94 -9.60 4.40
N LEU A 153 8.44 -9.45 5.62
CA LEU A 153 7.47 -10.40 6.19
C LEU A 153 6.17 -10.42 5.41
N ILE A 154 5.57 -9.24 5.16
CA ILE A 154 4.30 -9.17 4.41
C ILE A 154 4.51 -9.58 2.95
N GLY A 155 5.63 -9.21 2.34
CA GLY A 155 5.99 -9.60 0.99
C GLY A 155 6.12 -11.12 0.83
N ALA A 156 6.64 -11.81 1.84
CA ALA A 156 6.73 -13.28 1.83
C ALA A 156 5.36 -13.96 2.00
N LEU A 157 4.45 -13.35 2.76
CA LEU A 157 3.11 -13.89 3.01
C LEU A 157 2.12 -13.55 1.90
N GLY A 158 2.26 -12.37 1.28
CA GLY A 158 1.34 -11.81 0.31
C GLY A 158 0.93 -12.79 -0.80
N PRO A 159 1.87 -13.42 -1.54
CA PRO A 159 1.53 -14.34 -2.62
C PRO A 159 0.71 -15.56 -2.20
N SER A 160 0.73 -15.93 -0.92
CA SER A 160 -0.07 -17.02 -0.38
C SER A 160 -1.49 -16.57 0.02
N ILE A 161 -1.64 -15.31 0.41
CA ILE A 161 -2.89 -14.75 0.92
C ILE A 161 -3.69 -14.07 -0.20
N ALA A 162 -3.04 -13.30 -1.07
CA ALA A 162 -3.68 -12.51 -2.11
C ALA A 162 -4.61 -13.30 -3.05
N PRO A 163 -4.32 -14.56 -3.44
CA PRO A 163 -5.28 -15.38 -4.21
C PRO A 163 -6.60 -15.62 -3.48
N LEU A 164 -6.55 -15.79 -2.16
CA LEU A 164 -7.75 -15.99 -1.35
C LEU A 164 -8.54 -14.70 -1.20
N VAL A 165 -7.85 -13.57 -1.07
CA VAL A 165 -8.46 -12.24 -1.08
C VAL A 165 -9.16 -11.98 -2.42
N ALA A 166 -8.48 -12.29 -3.55
CA ALA A 166 -9.07 -12.16 -4.88
C ALA A 166 -10.31 -13.06 -5.07
N LEU A 167 -10.28 -14.29 -4.54
CA LEU A 167 -11.45 -15.16 -4.52
C LEU A 167 -12.60 -14.52 -3.70
N PHE A 168 -12.29 -13.99 -2.52
CA PHE A 168 -13.29 -13.35 -1.66
C PHE A 168 -13.91 -12.14 -2.36
N ASN A 169 -13.11 -11.27 -2.97
CA ASN A 169 -13.57 -10.11 -3.73
C ASN A 169 -14.46 -10.53 -4.92
N SER A 170 -14.09 -11.61 -5.63
CA SER A 170 -14.91 -12.14 -6.72
C SER A 170 -16.27 -12.65 -6.22
N VAL A 171 -16.30 -13.34 -5.09
CA VAL A 171 -17.57 -13.81 -4.47
C VAL A 171 -18.43 -12.63 -4.05
N GLU A 172 -17.85 -11.60 -3.45
CA GLU A 172 -18.55 -10.38 -3.06
C GLU A 172 -19.14 -9.66 -4.29
N THR A 173 -18.37 -9.53 -5.37
CA THR A 173 -18.81 -8.98 -6.64
C THR A 173 -19.98 -9.77 -7.25
N ILE A 174 -19.92 -11.12 -7.21
CA ILE A 174 -21.02 -11.98 -7.68
C ILE A 174 -22.28 -11.74 -6.86
N ILE A 175 -22.16 -11.70 -5.53
CA ILE A 175 -23.30 -11.45 -4.63
C ILE A 175 -23.88 -10.05 -4.88
N GLY A 176 -23.04 -9.04 -5.04
CA GLY A 176 -23.46 -7.68 -5.37
C GLY A 176 -24.24 -7.61 -6.69
N ASN A 177 -23.72 -8.26 -7.74
CA ASN A 177 -24.38 -8.31 -9.04
C ASN A 177 -25.72 -9.08 -9.03
N LEU A 178 -25.91 -10.03 -8.13
CA LEU A 178 -27.16 -10.78 -8.03
C LEU A 178 -28.16 -10.18 -7.04
N GLY A 179 -27.72 -9.36 -6.09
CA GLY A 179 -28.50 -8.93 -4.92
C GLY A 179 -29.09 -7.52 -5.02
N GLY A 180 -28.87 -6.75 -6.07
CA GLY A 180 -29.36 -5.38 -6.22
C GLY A 180 -30.84 -5.27 -6.67
N GLU A 181 -31.35 -4.04 -6.76
CA GLU A 181 -32.67 -3.77 -7.31
C GLU A 181 -32.74 -4.12 -8.81
N ASP A 182 -31.63 -3.99 -9.54
CA ASP A 182 -31.44 -4.38 -10.95
C ASP A 182 -30.33 -5.45 -11.04
N PRO A 183 -30.62 -6.75 -10.83
CA PRO A 183 -29.62 -7.81 -10.87
C PRO A 183 -28.98 -7.99 -12.26
N ASP A 184 -27.65 -7.96 -12.32
CA ASP A 184 -26.89 -8.28 -13.51
C ASP A 184 -26.33 -9.72 -13.48
N SER A 185 -27.15 -10.65 -13.92
CA SER A 185 -26.76 -12.07 -13.98
C SER A 185 -25.63 -12.33 -14.97
N MET A 186 -25.44 -11.49 -16.00
CA MET A 186 -24.35 -11.66 -16.97
C MET A 186 -23.02 -11.25 -16.35
N ALA A 187 -22.97 -10.12 -15.62
CA ALA A 187 -21.81 -9.69 -14.86
C ALA A 187 -21.43 -10.74 -13.78
N ALA A 188 -22.42 -11.31 -13.09
CA ALA A 188 -22.18 -12.36 -12.11
C ALA A 188 -21.59 -13.64 -12.75
N ILE A 189 -22.06 -14.05 -13.92
CA ILE A 189 -21.52 -15.21 -14.66
C ILE A 189 -20.10 -14.89 -15.18
N GLN A 190 -19.88 -13.69 -15.71
CA GLN A 190 -18.55 -13.24 -16.14
C GLN A 190 -17.56 -13.28 -14.98
N GLU A 191 -17.94 -12.76 -13.83
CA GLU A 191 -17.07 -12.80 -12.64
C GLU A 191 -16.79 -14.22 -12.15
N LEU A 192 -17.79 -15.10 -12.19
CA LEU A 192 -17.60 -16.53 -11.88
C LEU A 192 -16.55 -17.19 -12.80
N ILE A 193 -16.55 -16.84 -14.09
CA ILE A 193 -15.57 -17.33 -15.07
C ILE A 193 -14.20 -16.72 -14.79
N ASN A 194 -14.13 -15.49 -14.33
CA ASN A 194 -12.89 -14.76 -14.05
C ASN A 194 -12.21 -15.23 -12.74
N ILE A 195 -12.90 -15.91 -11.82
CA ILE A 195 -12.32 -16.34 -10.53
C ILE A 195 -10.92 -16.95 -10.66
N PRO A 196 -10.65 -17.94 -11.56
CA PRO A 196 -9.32 -18.51 -11.67
C PRO A 196 -8.27 -17.49 -12.12
N ALA A 197 -8.62 -16.59 -13.02
CA ALA A 197 -7.74 -15.52 -13.50
C ALA A 197 -7.49 -14.48 -12.41
N ASN A 198 -8.53 -14.10 -11.64
CA ASN A 198 -8.42 -13.17 -10.54
C ASN A 198 -7.56 -13.72 -9.39
N MET A 199 -7.70 -15.01 -9.07
CA MET A 199 -6.82 -15.67 -8.10
C MET A 199 -5.37 -15.72 -8.58
N PHE A 200 -5.14 -15.99 -9.87
CA PHE A 200 -3.82 -15.96 -10.47
C PHE A 200 -3.23 -14.53 -10.49
N ASN A 201 -4.06 -13.55 -10.81
CA ASN A 201 -3.70 -12.13 -10.69
C ASN A 201 -3.30 -11.77 -9.25
N GLY A 202 -4.08 -12.20 -8.26
CA GLY A 202 -3.75 -12.02 -6.85
C GLY A 202 -2.39 -12.62 -6.49
N TRP A 203 -2.10 -13.83 -6.98
CA TRP A 203 -0.79 -14.47 -6.77
C TRP A 203 0.36 -13.68 -7.40
N LEU A 204 0.19 -13.17 -8.63
CA LEU A 204 1.22 -12.40 -9.33
C LEU A 204 1.33 -10.96 -8.83
N ASN A 205 0.21 -10.23 -8.82
CA ASN A 205 0.17 -8.78 -8.71
C ASN A 205 -0.40 -8.29 -7.37
N GLY A 206 -0.92 -9.21 -6.55
CA GLY A 206 -1.52 -8.87 -5.28
C GLY A 206 -3.04 -8.65 -5.35
N ALA A 207 -3.64 -8.44 -4.18
CA ALA A 207 -5.06 -8.14 -4.03
C ALA A 207 -5.33 -7.34 -2.76
N THR A 208 -6.30 -6.43 -2.80
CA THR A 208 -6.69 -5.60 -1.66
C THR A 208 -7.95 -6.16 -1.01
N LEU A 209 -7.89 -6.34 0.30
CA LEU A 209 -9.00 -6.78 1.15
C LEU A 209 -9.72 -5.55 1.71
N ASN A 210 -11.03 -5.45 1.52
CA ASN A 210 -11.86 -4.48 2.20
C ASN A 210 -12.05 -4.89 3.67
N LEU A 211 -11.82 -3.94 4.58
CA LEU A 211 -11.92 -4.12 6.03
C LEU A 211 -12.94 -3.15 6.66
N ASP A 212 -13.81 -2.52 5.89
CA ASP A 212 -14.77 -1.52 6.37
C ASP A 212 -15.67 -2.07 7.49
N PHE A 213 -15.89 -3.38 7.53
CA PHE A 213 -16.65 -4.05 8.61
C PHE A 213 -16.00 -3.91 10.00
N LEU A 214 -14.71 -3.55 10.08
CA LEU A 214 -14.00 -3.28 11.34
C LEU A 214 -14.17 -1.84 11.83
N ILE A 215 -14.57 -0.91 10.96
CA ILE A 215 -14.67 0.52 11.28
C ILE A 215 -15.51 0.78 12.54
N PRO A 216 -16.72 0.18 12.70
CA PRO A 216 -17.50 0.43 13.91
C PRO A 216 -16.77 0.04 15.20
N THR A 217 -16.01 -1.07 15.17
CA THR A 217 -15.25 -1.54 16.33
C THR A 217 -14.09 -0.61 16.68
N ILE A 218 -13.41 -0.06 15.66
CA ILE A 218 -12.30 0.89 15.86
C ILE A 218 -12.82 2.22 16.39
N SER A 219 -13.93 2.72 15.86
CA SER A 219 -14.56 3.96 16.32
C SER A 219 -15.05 3.84 17.77
N GLU A 220 -15.64 2.69 18.15
CA GLU A 220 -16.06 2.42 19.53
C GLU A 220 -14.89 2.32 20.51
N ALA A 221 -13.69 1.97 20.03
CA ALA A 221 -12.49 1.92 20.86
C ALA A 221 -11.98 3.33 21.29
N GLY A 222 -12.50 4.40 20.68
CA GLY A 222 -12.16 5.79 21.05
C GLY A 222 -10.69 6.16 20.78
N LEU A 223 -10.10 5.56 19.76
CA LEU A 223 -8.71 5.81 19.35
C LEU A 223 -8.56 7.07 18.49
N LEU A 224 -9.66 7.60 17.99
CA LEU A 224 -9.68 8.81 17.16
C LEU A 224 -10.04 10.04 17.99
N PRO A 225 -9.48 11.21 17.67
CA PRO A 225 -9.90 12.48 18.30
C PRO A 225 -11.36 12.80 17.98
N GLU A 226 -11.97 13.67 18.80
CA GLU A 226 -13.34 14.14 18.57
C GLU A 226 -13.41 14.92 17.24
N GLY A 227 -14.34 14.58 16.39
CA GLY A 227 -14.47 15.14 15.03
C GLY A 227 -13.66 14.45 13.94
N ALA A 228 -12.98 13.35 14.25
CA ALA A 228 -12.32 12.50 13.27
C ALA A 228 -13.00 11.12 13.18
N ASP A 229 -13.29 10.67 11.96
CA ASP A 229 -13.88 9.37 11.65
C ASP A 229 -13.07 8.63 10.59
N ILE A 230 -13.13 7.31 10.61
CA ILE A 230 -12.64 6.46 9.52
C ILE A 230 -13.82 6.17 8.59
N THR A 231 -13.66 6.51 7.31
CA THR A 231 -14.71 6.28 6.29
C THR A 231 -14.42 5.09 5.39
N SER A 232 -13.14 4.66 5.29
CA SER A 232 -12.73 3.45 4.57
C SER A 232 -11.52 2.82 5.23
N LEU A 233 -11.48 1.49 5.20
CA LEU A 233 -10.38 0.68 5.72
C LEU A 233 -10.12 -0.48 4.77
N SER A 234 -8.85 -0.71 4.41
CA SER A 234 -8.45 -1.78 3.51
C SER A 234 -7.04 -2.26 3.80
N PHE A 235 -6.66 -3.40 3.22
CA PHE A 235 -5.30 -3.91 3.32
C PHE A 235 -4.87 -4.56 2.00
N ALA A 236 -3.76 -4.08 1.42
CA ALA A 236 -3.21 -4.59 0.18
C ALA A 236 -2.15 -5.66 0.43
N PHE A 237 -2.41 -6.89 0.00
CA PHE A 237 -1.43 -7.96 -0.04
C PHE A 237 -0.69 -7.93 -1.38
N GLY A 238 0.63 -7.80 -1.37
CA GLY A 238 1.42 -7.88 -2.58
C GLY A 238 1.45 -9.31 -3.15
N GLY A 239 1.67 -9.40 -4.45
CA GLY A 239 1.90 -10.67 -5.17
C GLY A 239 3.40 -10.92 -5.39
N MET A 240 3.70 -11.92 -6.23
CA MET A 240 5.09 -12.28 -6.57
C MET A 240 5.84 -11.14 -7.28
N THR A 241 5.14 -10.37 -8.11
CA THR A 241 5.72 -9.32 -8.96
C THR A 241 5.43 -7.90 -8.45
N THR A 242 4.73 -7.73 -7.34
CA THR A 242 4.44 -6.41 -6.80
C THR A 242 5.73 -5.70 -6.35
N PRO A 243 6.07 -4.53 -6.90
CA PRO A 243 7.37 -3.91 -6.62
C PRO A 243 7.44 -3.29 -5.21
N GLY A 244 6.31 -2.81 -4.65
CA GLY A 244 6.36 -1.89 -3.53
C GLY A 244 6.95 -0.55 -3.94
N ILE A 245 6.86 0.44 -3.09
CA ILE A 245 7.33 1.81 -3.37
C ILE A 245 7.86 2.41 -2.07
N VAL A 246 8.97 3.15 -2.18
CA VAL A 246 9.59 3.92 -1.09
C VAL A 246 9.94 5.32 -1.58
N GLY A 247 10.37 6.22 -0.70
CA GLY A 247 10.91 7.52 -1.09
C GLY A 247 12.16 7.41 -1.96
N ALA A 248 12.51 8.50 -2.65
CA ALA A 248 13.66 8.49 -3.55
C ALA A 248 15.01 8.45 -2.83
N ASP A 249 15.12 9.14 -1.69
CA ASP A 249 16.37 9.23 -0.93
C ASP A 249 16.06 9.13 0.59
N PRO A 250 16.61 8.13 1.29
CA PRO A 250 16.42 7.99 2.73
C PRO A 250 17.14 9.07 3.55
N SER A 251 18.13 9.76 2.99
CA SER A 251 18.92 10.78 3.66
C SER A 251 18.44 12.22 3.38
N ASP A 252 17.58 12.42 2.37
CA ASP A 252 17.14 13.76 1.92
C ASP A 252 15.61 13.90 1.96
N LEU A 253 15.11 14.56 2.99
CA LEU A 253 13.68 14.88 3.13
C LEU A 253 13.17 15.91 2.10
N SER A 254 14.06 16.62 1.38
CA SER A 254 13.63 17.54 0.33
C SER A 254 13.07 16.80 -0.90
N THR A 255 13.34 15.49 -1.03
CA THR A 255 12.77 14.61 -2.05
C THR A 255 11.43 14.00 -1.62
N PHE A 256 10.79 14.54 -0.57
CA PHE A 256 9.49 14.09 -0.12
C PHE A 256 8.46 14.16 -1.26
N GLY A 257 7.83 13.02 -1.57
CA GLY A 257 6.94 12.89 -2.73
C GLY A 257 7.59 12.25 -3.96
N ASP A 258 8.92 12.33 -4.12
CA ASP A 258 9.61 11.53 -5.13
C ASP A 258 9.71 10.08 -4.65
N VAL A 259 9.35 9.14 -5.52
CA VAL A 259 9.27 7.72 -5.16
C VAL A 259 10.06 6.86 -6.13
N ILE A 260 10.61 5.77 -5.59
CA ILE A 260 11.28 4.74 -6.38
C ILE A 260 10.64 3.36 -6.11
N PRO A 261 10.68 2.44 -7.07
CA PRO A 261 10.20 1.09 -6.86
C PRO A 261 11.17 0.30 -5.97
N GLY A 262 10.58 -0.59 -5.18
CA GLY A 262 11.28 -1.47 -4.25
C GLY A 262 11.03 -1.08 -2.78
N GLY A 263 10.87 -2.06 -1.91
CA GLY A 263 10.69 -1.83 -0.48
C GLY A 263 9.23 -1.66 -0.04
N GLY A 264 9.06 -0.90 1.03
CA GLY A 264 7.79 -0.72 1.74
C GLY A 264 7.72 -1.52 3.04
N SER A 265 6.58 -1.48 3.71
CA SER A 265 6.34 -2.07 5.02
C SER A 265 4.91 -2.60 5.15
N ILE A 266 4.59 -3.27 6.27
CA ILE A 266 3.20 -3.65 6.57
C ILE A 266 2.32 -2.40 6.68
N LEU A 267 2.83 -1.30 7.23
CA LEU A 267 2.04 -0.07 7.36
C LEU A 267 1.66 0.53 6.00
N ASN A 268 2.53 0.43 4.98
CA ASN A 268 2.17 0.84 3.61
C ASN A 268 1.00 0.03 3.03
N SER A 269 0.86 -1.22 3.44
CA SER A 269 -0.25 -2.08 2.97
C SER A 269 -1.60 -1.69 3.55
N LEU A 270 -1.64 -0.89 4.62
CA LEU A 270 -2.87 -0.41 5.24
C LEU A 270 -3.43 0.77 4.43
N GLY A 271 -4.66 0.63 3.95
CA GLY A 271 -5.44 1.74 3.40
C GLY A 271 -6.41 2.25 4.43
N ILE A 272 -6.42 3.56 4.65
CA ILE A 272 -7.33 4.21 5.58
C ILE A 272 -7.74 5.56 5.01
N THR A 273 -9.03 5.89 5.06
CA THR A 273 -9.51 7.23 4.77
C THR A 273 -10.00 7.86 6.06
N LEU A 274 -9.34 8.94 6.47
CA LEU A 274 -9.73 9.73 7.64
C LEU A 274 -10.57 10.92 7.18
N SER A 275 -11.74 11.09 7.79
CA SER A 275 -12.59 12.27 7.63
C SER A 275 -12.48 13.12 8.90
N ILE A 276 -12.06 14.36 8.77
CA ILE A 276 -11.97 15.35 9.85
C ILE A 276 -13.06 16.38 9.60
N THR A 277 -13.99 16.55 10.55
CA THR A 277 -15.16 17.42 10.39
C THR A 277 -15.09 18.70 11.22
N ASP A 278 -14.13 18.81 12.16
CA ASP A 278 -13.94 19.97 13.03
C ASP A 278 -12.44 20.19 13.30
N PRO A 279 -11.85 21.35 13.04
CA PRO A 279 -12.46 22.61 12.56
C PRO A 279 -12.59 22.76 11.04
N LEU A 280 -12.08 21.84 10.25
CA LEU A 280 -12.13 21.83 8.78
C LEU A 280 -12.74 20.53 8.28
N GLU A 281 -13.59 20.60 7.26
CA GLU A 281 -13.99 19.41 6.49
C GLU A 281 -12.81 18.98 5.60
N LEU A 282 -12.11 17.93 6.00
CA LEU A 282 -10.96 17.37 5.29
C LEU A 282 -11.09 15.87 5.20
N GLU A 283 -10.85 15.34 4.03
CA GLU A 283 -10.73 13.89 3.79
C GLU A 283 -9.30 13.56 3.41
N LEU A 284 -8.67 12.67 4.17
CA LEU A 284 -7.28 12.25 3.99
C LEU A 284 -7.25 10.78 3.61
N PRO A 285 -7.19 10.44 2.32
CA PRO A 285 -7.03 9.08 1.85
C PRO A 285 -5.56 8.65 1.94
N PHE A 286 -5.28 7.62 2.74
CA PHE A 286 -4.02 6.88 2.75
C PHE A 286 -4.23 5.62 1.92
N LEU A 287 -3.73 5.62 0.69
CA LEU A 287 -3.97 4.54 -0.24
C LEU A 287 -3.15 3.29 0.11
N PRO A 288 -3.75 2.09 0.13
CA PRO A 288 -3.02 0.87 0.46
C PRO A 288 -2.06 0.50 -0.65
N GLN A 289 -0.83 0.14 -0.29
CA GLN A 289 0.21 -0.25 -1.23
C GLN A 289 0.71 -1.65 -0.91
N GLY A 290 0.45 -2.59 -1.80
CA GLY A 290 0.94 -3.95 -1.65
C GLY A 290 2.46 -4.01 -1.78
N VAL A 291 3.08 -4.83 -0.94
CA VAL A 291 4.51 -5.10 -0.97
C VAL A 291 4.72 -6.55 -1.34
N GLY A 292 5.40 -6.82 -2.46
CA GLY A 292 5.81 -8.16 -2.87
C GLY A 292 7.19 -8.53 -2.31
N LEU A 293 7.49 -9.83 -2.26
CA LEU A 293 8.76 -10.31 -1.70
C LEU A 293 9.98 -9.75 -2.44
N THR A 294 9.95 -9.76 -3.76
CA THR A 294 11.08 -9.26 -4.56
C THR A 294 11.29 -7.76 -4.33
N GLY A 295 10.20 -6.97 -4.33
CA GLY A 295 10.29 -5.55 -4.03
C GLY A 295 10.83 -5.28 -2.63
N ALA A 296 10.33 -5.99 -1.62
CA ALA A 296 10.82 -5.86 -0.24
C ALA A 296 12.31 -6.18 -0.10
N LEU A 297 12.81 -7.18 -0.82
CA LEU A 297 14.25 -7.53 -0.82
C LEU A 297 15.10 -6.44 -1.50
N ILE A 298 14.60 -5.83 -2.57
CA ILE A 298 15.26 -4.69 -3.21
C ILE A 298 15.34 -3.50 -2.24
N GLY A 299 14.24 -3.19 -1.53
CA GLY A 299 14.27 -2.14 -0.50
C GLY A 299 15.24 -2.45 0.64
N LEU A 300 15.33 -3.71 1.04
CA LEU A 300 16.33 -4.14 2.02
C LEU A 300 17.78 -3.94 1.51
N GLU A 301 18.03 -4.21 0.23
CA GLU A 301 19.32 -3.98 -0.42
C GLU A 301 19.67 -2.48 -0.43
N GLN A 302 18.69 -1.60 -0.64
CA GLN A 302 18.86 -0.15 -0.55
C GLN A 302 19.23 0.29 0.89
N VAL A 303 18.55 -0.26 1.92
CA VAL A 303 18.90 0.01 3.32
C VAL A 303 20.34 -0.43 3.64
N PHE A 304 20.77 -1.58 3.12
CA PHE A 304 22.17 -2.00 3.28
C PHE A 304 23.14 -1.07 2.56
N ALA A 305 22.80 -0.55 1.39
CA ALA A 305 23.64 0.41 0.68
C ALA A 305 23.86 1.67 1.52
N GLU A 306 22.80 2.22 2.12
CA GLU A 306 22.89 3.38 3.01
C GLU A 306 23.71 3.08 4.29
N PHE A 307 23.52 1.91 4.87
CA PHE A 307 24.32 1.47 6.02
C PHE A 307 25.80 1.41 5.71
N PHE A 308 26.20 0.78 4.61
CA PHE A 308 27.61 0.67 4.23
C PHE A 308 28.21 2.02 3.75
N SER A 309 27.37 2.95 3.32
CA SER A 309 27.76 4.32 3.00
C SER A 309 27.96 5.19 4.26
N GLY A 310 27.50 4.73 5.43
CA GLY A 310 27.54 5.50 6.67
C GLY A 310 26.50 6.63 6.72
N ASN A 311 25.40 6.51 5.95
CA ASN A 311 24.35 7.53 5.84
C ASN A 311 23.17 7.24 6.80
N LEU A 312 23.17 6.12 7.53
CA LEU A 312 22.11 5.78 8.48
C LEU A 312 22.34 6.37 9.88
N ASP A 313 23.02 7.50 10.00
CA ASP A 313 23.20 8.19 11.29
C ASP A 313 21.87 8.81 11.74
N PHE A 314 21.16 8.09 12.61
CA PHE A 314 19.89 8.52 13.20
C PHE A 314 20.06 9.50 14.38
N ASP A 315 21.29 9.68 14.88
CA ASP A 315 21.64 10.56 16.01
C ASP A 315 21.94 12.00 15.54
N GLY A 316 21.99 12.25 14.23
CA GLY A 316 22.21 13.58 13.66
C GLY A 316 21.04 14.53 13.98
N PRO A 317 21.30 15.85 14.13
CA PRO A 317 20.20 16.81 14.12
C PRO A 317 19.42 16.64 12.80
N PRO A 318 18.08 16.76 12.85
CA PRO A 318 17.27 16.69 11.61
C PRO A 318 17.90 17.61 10.57
N PRO A 319 17.98 17.19 9.30
CA PRO A 319 18.55 18.01 8.24
C PRO A 319 17.93 19.40 8.34
N GLU A 320 18.78 20.42 8.36
CA GLU A 320 18.32 21.81 8.40
C GLU A 320 17.59 22.03 7.06
N VAL A 321 16.27 21.93 7.07
CA VAL A 321 15.43 22.24 5.92
C VAL A 321 15.61 23.73 5.66
N VAL A 322 16.62 24.07 4.84
CA VAL A 322 16.79 25.41 4.34
C VAL A 322 15.79 25.56 3.19
N PRO A 323 14.68 26.30 3.37
CA PRO A 323 13.73 26.49 2.29
C PRO A 323 14.48 27.12 1.10
N ASP A 324 14.54 26.41 -0.02
CA ASP A 324 14.98 27.02 -1.27
C ASP A 324 13.87 27.97 -1.75
N PRO A 325 14.11 29.31 -1.77
CA PRO A 325 13.07 30.25 -2.14
C PRO A 325 12.63 30.18 -3.62
N GLY A 326 13.09 29.18 -4.37
CA GLY A 326 12.85 29.02 -5.79
C GLY A 326 12.15 27.72 -6.21
N ALA A 327 12.00 26.74 -5.35
CA ALA A 327 11.34 25.49 -5.67
C ALA A 327 9.83 25.60 -5.43
N ALA A 328 9.06 25.66 -6.50
CA ALA A 328 7.58 25.74 -6.46
C ALA A 328 6.89 24.41 -6.07
N THR A 329 7.62 23.50 -5.41
CA THR A 329 7.17 22.17 -4.99
C THR A 329 7.62 21.81 -3.58
N ASP A 330 8.07 22.79 -2.77
CA ASP A 330 8.35 22.52 -1.36
C ASP A 330 7.04 22.21 -0.64
N PHE A 331 6.83 20.93 -0.40
CA PHE A 331 5.81 20.49 0.52
C PHE A 331 6.20 20.98 1.92
N ASP A 332 5.71 22.16 2.27
CA ASP A 332 5.89 22.74 3.60
C ASP A 332 5.02 21.95 4.60
N PHE A 333 5.59 20.85 5.10
CA PHE A 333 4.95 20.04 6.13
C PHE A 333 4.61 20.86 7.37
N ALA A 334 5.50 21.77 7.78
CA ALA A 334 5.24 22.66 8.90
C ALA A 334 4.15 23.69 8.58
N GLY A 335 4.12 24.19 7.35
CA GLY A 335 3.07 25.09 6.85
C GLY A 335 1.75 24.37 6.61
N LEU A 336 1.77 23.14 6.06
CA LEU A 336 0.59 22.29 5.96
C LEU A 336 0.05 21.98 7.36
N TRP A 337 0.92 21.60 8.28
CA TRP A 337 0.56 21.29 9.65
C TRP A 337 0.02 22.50 10.41
N ALA A 338 0.67 23.66 10.29
CA ALA A 338 0.18 24.92 10.84
C ALA A 338 -1.13 25.39 10.17
N GLY A 339 -1.29 25.10 8.88
CA GLY A 339 -2.51 25.40 8.12
C GLY A 339 -3.68 24.47 8.45
N LEU A 340 -3.42 23.20 8.72
CA LEU A 340 -4.43 22.20 9.06
C LEU A 340 -4.88 22.29 10.51
N PHE A 341 -3.98 22.65 11.42
CA PHE A 341 -4.22 22.57 12.85
C PHE A 341 -4.09 23.92 13.59
N GLY A 342 -3.96 25.03 12.87
CA GLY A 342 -4.20 26.39 13.35
C GLY A 342 -3.33 26.79 14.54
N ALA A 343 -2.01 26.91 14.36
CA ALA A 343 -1.15 27.55 15.35
C ALA A 343 -1.20 29.07 15.23
#